data_eeee2c6d3c3b934bdf7285151d5e7753
#
_entry.id   eeee2c6d3c3b934bdf7285151d5e7753
#
_cell.length_a   1.000
_cell.length_b   1.000
_cell.length_c   1.000
_cell.angle_alpha   90.00
_cell.angle_beta   90.00
_cell.angle_gamma   90.00
#
_symmetry.space_group_name_H-M   'P 1'
#
loop_
_entity.id
_entity.type
_entity.pdbx_description
1 polymer ?
#
loop_
_entity_poly.entity_id
_entity_poly.type
_entity_poly.pdbx_seq_one_letter_code
_entity_poly.pdbx_strand_id
1 'polypeptide(L)'
;MQRITGTFGFPADISVPPNVFRSSRRWQKQQLVFVLANFTHVIYEAEMPLFGELFTGGMEAEIEKLRSHGIRIIMLSHGSDLRSPDLHRERDRWSPFHESNPRADRFRAIAKKNRASLARVAAPVLVTTPDLLADWPSATWVPLVVEPDRWENEAPVLARSRPLVLHAPSNAWIKGSELIEPVLTRLHDAGVIEYRRVSGIPAAEMPALYQEADIVLEQFRIGTYSVTAVEALAAGRIVIAHLFADVREHAESVTGSAVPVIDATVDNLEQVLRRICADPERYREHARLGPEFVRAVHDGRRSAAVIEPFLR
;
A
#
# COMPACT_ATOMS: atom_id res chain seq x y z
N MET A 1 13.94 13.23 -0.64
CA MET A 1 12.51 13.04 -0.24
C MET A 1 12.18 13.91 0.96
N GLN A 2 11.07 14.64 0.91
CA GLN A 2 10.54 15.40 2.05
C GLN A 2 9.31 14.68 2.63
N ARG A 3 9.22 14.60 3.93
CA ARG A 3 8.10 13.95 4.63
C ARG A 3 7.68 14.74 5.88
N ILE A 4 6.37 14.82 6.12
CA ILE A 4 5.84 15.26 7.40
C ILE A 4 6.04 14.13 8.41
N THR A 5 6.59 14.44 9.58
CA THR A 5 6.79 13.43 10.64
C THR A 5 5.46 12.79 11.04
N GLY A 6 5.42 11.48 11.03
CA GLY A 6 4.23 10.67 11.31
C GLY A 6 4.50 9.51 12.26
N THR A 7 3.47 8.73 12.53
CA THR A 7 3.45 7.68 13.57
C THR A 7 4.46 6.54 13.32
N PHE A 8 4.77 6.24 12.05
CA PHE A 8 5.58 5.06 11.73
C PHE A 8 7.09 5.30 11.59
N GLY A 9 7.54 6.57 11.71
CA GLY A 9 8.98 6.89 11.77
C GLY A 9 9.78 6.53 10.51
N PHE A 10 9.17 6.56 9.32
CA PHE A 10 9.88 6.27 8.08
C PHE A 10 10.98 7.31 7.80
N PRO A 11 12.16 6.90 7.32
CA PRO A 11 13.24 7.82 6.99
C PRO A 11 12.88 8.77 5.84
N ALA A 12 13.45 9.97 5.87
CA ALA A 12 13.37 10.97 4.81
C ALA A 12 14.57 11.91 4.90
N ASP A 13 15.00 12.48 3.77
CA ASP A 13 16.09 13.46 3.75
C ASP A 13 15.71 14.75 4.49
N ILE A 14 14.45 15.13 4.39
CA ILE A 14 13.86 16.27 5.11
C ILE A 14 12.63 15.80 5.87
N SER A 15 12.75 15.72 7.18
CA SER A 15 11.62 15.47 8.08
C SER A 15 11.15 16.78 8.68
N VAL A 16 9.85 17.08 8.53
CA VAL A 16 9.27 18.34 9.01
C VAL A 16 8.13 18.07 9.99
N PRO A 17 8.13 18.69 11.19
CA PRO A 17 7.00 18.59 12.11
C PRO A 17 5.70 19.16 11.50
N PRO A 18 4.53 18.56 11.80
CA PRO A 18 3.26 19.00 11.21
C PRO A 18 2.92 20.48 11.44
N ASN A 19 3.26 21.02 12.59
CA ASN A 19 3.04 22.44 12.91
C ASN A 19 3.95 23.36 12.09
N VAL A 20 5.21 22.99 11.88
CA VAL A 20 6.16 23.74 11.04
C VAL A 20 5.68 23.71 9.59
N PHE A 21 5.32 22.54 9.08
CA PHE A 21 4.79 22.36 7.74
C PHE A 21 3.57 23.26 7.47
N ARG A 22 2.60 23.29 8.41
CA ARG A 22 1.35 24.06 8.24
C ARG A 22 1.54 25.56 8.43
N SER A 23 2.29 25.97 9.47
CA SER A 23 2.22 27.35 9.97
C SER A 23 3.49 28.18 9.79
N SER A 24 4.65 27.56 9.50
CA SER A 24 5.90 28.31 9.39
C SER A 24 6.09 28.88 7.99
N ARG A 25 5.62 30.12 7.77
CA ARG A 25 5.85 30.85 6.50
C ARG A 25 7.32 30.97 6.12
N ARG A 26 8.21 31.12 7.10
CA ARG A 26 9.65 31.16 6.87
C ARG A 26 10.15 29.87 6.26
N TRP A 27 9.83 28.75 6.89
CA TRP A 27 10.19 27.41 6.39
C TRP A 27 9.63 27.16 4.98
N GLN A 28 8.33 27.44 4.77
CA GLN A 28 7.65 27.23 3.49
C GLN A 28 8.33 28.00 2.36
N LYS A 29 8.70 29.28 2.59
CA LYS A 29 9.43 30.10 1.58
C LYS A 29 10.85 29.58 1.33
N GLN A 30 11.57 29.15 2.37
CA GLN A 30 12.90 28.56 2.23
C GLN A 30 12.85 27.26 1.40
N GLN A 31 11.88 26.41 1.66
CA GLN A 31 11.67 25.17 0.89
C GLN A 31 11.32 25.46 -0.59
N LEU A 32 10.46 26.43 -0.85
CA LEU A 32 10.17 26.84 -2.22
C LEU A 32 11.46 27.28 -2.96
N VAL A 33 12.24 28.16 -2.36
CA VAL A 33 13.53 28.62 -2.94
C VAL A 33 14.47 27.44 -3.16
N PHE A 34 14.57 26.53 -2.19
CA PHE A 34 15.41 25.34 -2.31
C PHE A 34 14.98 24.44 -3.47
N VAL A 35 13.67 24.16 -3.59
CA VAL A 35 13.14 23.32 -4.68
C VAL A 35 13.37 23.97 -6.03
N LEU A 36 13.08 25.26 -6.18
CA LEU A 36 13.28 26.01 -7.42
C LEU A 36 14.74 26.03 -7.88
N ALA A 37 15.70 26.04 -6.94
CA ALA A 37 17.12 26.11 -7.24
C ALA A 37 17.77 24.74 -7.53
N ASN A 38 17.21 23.64 -7.05
CA ASN A 38 17.91 22.35 -7.02
C ASN A 38 17.21 21.21 -7.76
N PHE A 39 15.94 21.38 -8.19
CA PHE A 39 15.18 20.29 -8.80
C PHE A 39 14.59 20.67 -10.14
N THR A 40 14.55 19.71 -11.04
CA THR A 40 13.89 19.82 -12.36
C THR A 40 12.53 19.13 -12.39
N HIS A 41 12.28 18.23 -11.43
CA HIS A 41 11.06 17.45 -11.32
C HIS A 41 10.58 17.40 -9.87
N VAL A 42 9.27 17.33 -9.70
CA VAL A 42 8.60 17.12 -8.41
C VAL A 42 7.54 16.04 -8.56
N ILE A 43 7.60 15.03 -7.69
CA ILE A 43 6.55 14.03 -7.55
C ILE A 43 5.71 14.39 -6.32
N TYR A 44 4.42 14.67 -6.53
CA TYR A 44 3.47 14.93 -5.47
C TYR A 44 2.82 13.62 -5.02
N GLU A 45 2.98 13.27 -3.75
CA GLU A 45 2.33 12.11 -3.15
C GLU A 45 0.97 12.47 -2.53
N ALA A 46 -0.03 11.64 -2.78
CA ALA A 46 -1.37 11.69 -2.17
C ALA A 46 -2.04 13.07 -2.30
N GLU A 47 -1.78 13.78 -3.40
CA GLU A 47 -2.30 15.11 -3.71
C GLU A 47 -2.08 16.14 -2.57
N MET A 48 -0.96 16.00 -1.88
CA MET A 48 -0.56 16.88 -0.78
C MET A 48 0.36 17.99 -1.26
N PRO A 49 0.11 19.27 -0.87
CA PRO A 49 1.02 20.36 -1.21
C PRO A 49 2.42 20.14 -0.60
N LEU A 50 3.46 20.57 -1.29
CA LEU A 50 4.84 20.43 -0.84
C LEU A 50 5.24 21.52 0.18
N PHE A 51 4.64 22.71 0.05
CA PHE A 51 4.96 23.89 0.88
C PHE A 51 3.83 24.27 1.85
N GLY A 52 3.07 23.28 2.33
CA GLY A 52 2.00 23.49 3.31
C GLY A 52 0.93 24.47 2.84
N GLU A 53 0.74 25.55 3.59
CA GLU A 53 -0.29 26.57 3.30
C GLU A 53 0.31 27.86 2.69
N LEU A 54 1.46 27.77 2.01
CA LEU A 54 2.13 28.93 1.43
C LEU A 54 1.27 29.62 0.35
N PHE A 55 0.57 28.83 -0.46
CA PHE A 55 -0.22 29.31 -1.59
C PHE A 55 -1.72 29.32 -1.27
N THR A 56 -2.37 30.46 -1.44
CA THR A 56 -3.81 30.61 -1.17
C THR A 56 -4.68 29.74 -2.07
N GLY A 57 -4.22 29.44 -3.29
CA GLY A 57 -4.88 28.50 -4.22
C GLY A 57 -4.50 27.02 -3.99
N GLY A 58 -3.84 26.70 -2.88
CA GLY A 58 -3.43 25.35 -2.53
C GLY A 58 -2.42 24.74 -3.50
N MET A 59 -2.46 23.40 -3.65
CA MET A 59 -1.53 22.64 -4.48
C MET A 59 -1.55 23.08 -5.95
N GLU A 60 -2.68 23.48 -6.50
CA GLU A 60 -2.79 23.88 -7.90
C GLU A 60 -1.99 25.17 -8.17
N ALA A 61 -2.12 26.18 -7.31
CA ALA A 61 -1.32 27.42 -7.43
C ALA A 61 0.18 27.17 -7.16
N GLU A 62 0.49 26.24 -6.28
CA GLU A 62 1.85 25.77 -6.03
C GLU A 62 2.47 25.14 -7.31
N ILE A 63 1.73 24.25 -7.95
CA ILE A 63 2.13 23.60 -9.20
C ILE A 63 2.33 24.61 -10.33
N GLU A 64 1.44 25.57 -10.48
CA GLU A 64 1.62 26.66 -11.47
C GLU A 64 2.91 27.44 -11.23
N LYS A 65 3.20 27.73 -9.95
CA LYS A 65 4.47 28.39 -9.59
C LYS A 65 5.67 27.55 -9.97
N LEU A 66 5.67 26.25 -9.70
CA LEU A 66 6.77 25.36 -10.07
C LEU A 66 6.94 25.25 -11.60
N ARG A 67 5.83 25.08 -12.32
CA ARG A 67 5.83 25.01 -13.79
C ARG A 67 6.36 26.30 -14.44
N SER A 68 6.03 27.48 -13.88
CA SER A 68 6.55 28.75 -14.37
C SER A 68 8.07 28.88 -14.22
N HIS A 69 8.73 28.01 -13.47
CA HIS A 69 10.18 27.89 -13.31
C HIS A 69 10.77 26.66 -14.01
N GLY A 70 10.02 26.03 -14.91
CA GLY A 70 10.49 24.88 -15.69
C GLY A 70 10.48 23.54 -14.94
N ILE A 71 9.90 23.47 -13.75
CA ILE A 71 9.82 22.21 -12.99
C ILE A 71 8.68 21.34 -13.54
N ARG A 72 8.98 20.11 -13.89
CA ARG A 72 8.02 19.11 -14.33
C ARG A 72 7.32 18.47 -13.13
N ILE A 73 6.05 18.18 -13.29
CA ILE A 73 5.17 17.67 -12.21
C ILE A 73 4.68 16.28 -12.55
N ILE A 74 4.74 15.39 -11.58
CA ILE A 74 4.20 14.04 -11.61
C ILE A 74 3.34 13.86 -10.35
N MET A 75 2.20 13.21 -10.48
CA MET A 75 1.31 12.89 -9.36
C MET A 75 1.43 11.41 -9.00
N LEU A 76 1.45 11.07 -7.71
CA LEU A 76 1.56 9.69 -7.22
C LEU A 76 0.49 9.44 -6.16
N SER A 77 -0.47 8.56 -6.47
CA SER A 77 -1.56 8.20 -5.58
C SER A 77 -1.38 6.79 -5.00
N HIS A 78 -1.82 6.59 -3.75
CA HIS A 78 -1.53 5.36 -3.00
C HIS A 78 -2.75 4.50 -2.66
N GLY A 79 -3.96 5.07 -2.67
CA GLY A 79 -5.16 4.32 -2.28
C GLY A 79 -6.33 5.21 -1.94
N SER A 80 -6.55 5.48 -0.65
CA SER A 80 -7.70 6.28 -0.17
C SER A 80 -7.70 7.75 -0.60
N ASP A 81 -6.60 8.23 -1.12
CA ASP A 81 -6.43 9.52 -1.78
C ASP A 81 -7.11 9.59 -3.16
N LEU A 82 -7.17 8.48 -3.89
CA LEU A 82 -7.73 8.40 -5.25
C LEU A 82 -8.94 7.48 -5.37
N ARG A 83 -8.95 6.33 -4.63
CA ARG A 83 -9.99 5.29 -4.74
C ARG A 83 -11.38 5.87 -4.50
N SER A 84 -12.27 5.74 -5.47
CA SER A 84 -13.67 6.13 -5.36
C SER A 84 -14.45 5.13 -4.50
N PRO A 85 -14.99 5.54 -3.34
CA PRO A 85 -15.85 4.68 -2.54
C PRO A 85 -17.06 4.15 -3.31
N ASP A 86 -17.62 4.93 -4.22
CA ASP A 86 -18.82 4.53 -4.97
C ASP A 86 -18.47 3.45 -6.00
N LEU A 87 -17.42 3.62 -6.81
CA LEU A 87 -16.97 2.59 -7.75
C LEU A 87 -16.53 1.32 -7.03
N HIS A 88 -15.83 1.46 -5.91
CA HIS A 88 -15.38 0.31 -5.13
C HIS A 88 -16.56 -0.48 -4.55
N ARG A 89 -17.61 0.19 -4.07
CA ARG A 89 -18.83 -0.44 -3.56
C ARG A 89 -19.55 -1.25 -4.63
N GLU A 90 -19.54 -0.79 -5.88
CA GLU A 90 -20.16 -1.53 -6.99
C GLU A 90 -19.38 -2.80 -7.37
N ARG A 91 -18.07 -2.82 -7.10
CA ARG A 91 -17.19 -3.92 -7.46
C ARG A 91 -17.16 -5.05 -6.44
N ASP A 92 -17.34 -4.75 -5.16
CA ASP A 92 -17.10 -5.70 -4.08
C ASP A 92 -18.16 -5.62 -2.99
N ARG A 93 -18.82 -6.76 -2.71
CA ARG A 93 -19.78 -6.87 -1.61
C ARG A 93 -19.15 -6.70 -0.22
N TRP A 94 -17.84 -6.93 -0.08
CA TRP A 94 -17.09 -6.72 1.15
C TRP A 94 -16.52 -5.31 1.29
N SER A 95 -16.81 -4.43 0.33
CA SER A 95 -16.36 -3.05 0.34
C SER A 95 -16.64 -2.37 1.68
N PRO A 96 -15.67 -1.67 2.29
CA PRO A 96 -15.90 -0.91 3.51
C PRO A 96 -16.90 0.23 3.29
N PHE A 97 -17.16 0.60 2.05
CA PHE A 97 -17.99 1.74 1.67
C PHE A 97 -19.49 1.41 1.54
N HIS A 98 -19.89 0.15 1.78
CA HIS A 98 -21.29 -0.21 2.01
C HIS A 98 -21.80 0.31 3.35
N GLU A 99 -20.92 0.47 4.31
CA GLU A 99 -21.27 0.98 5.62
C GLU A 99 -21.54 2.49 5.57
N SER A 100 -22.68 2.90 6.12
CA SER A 100 -22.97 4.33 6.35
C SER A 100 -22.25 4.77 7.63
N ASN A 101 -21.07 5.35 7.48
CA ASN A 101 -20.33 5.89 8.61
C ASN A 101 -19.48 7.11 8.20
N PRO A 102 -19.10 7.98 9.17
CA PRO A 102 -18.34 9.20 8.89
C PRO A 102 -16.97 8.96 8.24
N ARG A 103 -16.38 7.76 8.40
CA ARG A 103 -15.09 7.42 7.75
C ARG A 103 -15.28 7.25 6.25
N ALA A 104 -16.31 6.51 5.82
CA ALA A 104 -16.64 6.36 4.41
C ALA A 104 -16.93 7.70 3.74
N ASP A 105 -17.69 8.58 4.40
CA ASP A 105 -18.00 9.92 3.90
C ASP A 105 -16.75 10.79 3.76
N ARG A 106 -15.84 10.71 4.72
CA ARG A 106 -14.55 11.40 4.65
C ARG A 106 -13.72 10.93 3.45
N PHE A 107 -13.61 9.62 3.22
CA PHE A 107 -12.87 9.09 2.06
C PHE A 107 -13.52 9.51 0.74
N ARG A 108 -14.87 9.50 0.68
CA ARG A 108 -15.61 10.00 -0.49
C ARG A 108 -15.30 11.46 -0.80
N ALA A 109 -15.29 12.31 0.22
CA ALA A 109 -14.96 13.72 0.08
C ALA A 109 -13.51 13.93 -0.38
N ILE A 110 -12.55 13.20 0.18
CA ILE A 110 -11.13 13.24 -0.19
C ILE A 110 -10.97 12.81 -1.65
N ALA A 111 -11.41 11.61 -2.01
CA ALA A 111 -11.27 11.08 -3.36
C ALA A 111 -11.92 12.02 -4.40
N LYS A 112 -13.13 12.54 -4.14
CA LYS A 112 -13.80 13.49 -5.02
C LYS A 112 -12.99 14.77 -5.23
N LYS A 113 -12.46 15.35 -4.14
CA LYS A 113 -11.62 16.56 -4.20
C LYS A 113 -10.35 16.29 -4.99
N ASN A 114 -9.64 15.21 -4.68
CA ASN A 114 -8.36 14.90 -5.28
C ASN A 114 -8.49 14.57 -6.77
N ARG A 115 -9.49 13.78 -7.16
CA ARG A 115 -9.77 13.50 -8.59
C ARG A 115 -10.08 14.77 -9.38
N ALA A 116 -10.82 15.72 -8.81
CA ALA A 116 -11.06 17.00 -9.44
C ALA A 116 -9.78 17.84 -9.56
N SER A 117 -8.90 17.80 -8.57
CA SER A 117 -7.60 18.46 -8.61
C SER A 117 -6.66 17.84 -9.66
N LEU A 118 -6.56 16.51 -9.70
CA LEU A 118 -5.76 15.80 -10.71
C LEU A 118 -6.20 16.14 -12.14
N ALA A 119 -7.51 16.20 -12.39
CA ALA A 119 -8.06 16.58 -13.70
C ALA A 119 -7.65 18.01 -14.12
N ARG A 120 -7.63 18.97 -13.17
CA ARG A 120 -7.19 20.35 -13.44
C ARG A 120 -5.68 20.48 -13.61
N VAL A 121 -4.93 19.74 -12.79
CA VAL A 121 -3.45 19.76 -12.85
C VAL A 121 -2.93 19.24 -14.18
N ALA A 122 -3.60 18.27 -14.79
CA ALA A 122 -3.23 17.70 -16.08
C ALA A 122 -1.73 17.28 -16.13
N ALA A 123 -1.28 16.54 -15.13
CA ALA A 123 0.05 15.94 -15.04
C ALA A 123 -0.04 14.42 -15.19
N PRO A 124 1.06 13.72 -15.54
CA PRO A 124 1.11 12.26 -15.45
C PRO A 124 0.71 11.78 -14.05
N VAL A 125 -0.15 10.78 -13.99
CA VAL A 125 -0.60 10.16 -12.75
C VAL A 125 -0.02 8.77 -12.63
N LEU A 126 0.68 8.52 -11.54
CA LEU A 126 1.21 7.23 -11.15
C LEU A 126 0.38 6.68 -9.99
N VAL A 127 0.21 5.37 -9.94
CA VAL A 127 -0.51 4.68 -8.84
C VAL A 127 0.35 3.55 -8.29
N THR A 128 0.34 3.36 -6.98
CA THR A 128 1.19 2.34 -6.33
C THR A 128 0.54 0.96 -6.25
N THR A 129 -0.77 0.87 -6.44
CA THR A 129 -1.51 -0.40 -6.47
C THR A 129 -2.40 -0.49 -7.71
N PRO A 130 -2.47 -1.65 -8.38
CA PRO A 130 -3.16 -1.78 -9.66
C PRO A 130 -4.68 -1.56 -9.61
N ASP A 131 -5.32 -1.75 -8.46
CA ASP A 131 -6.76 -1.52 -8.29
C ASP A 131 -7.19 -0.09 -8.62
N LEU A 132 -6.28 0.88 -8.43
CA LEU A 132 -6.52 2.30 -8.72
C LEU A 132 -6.61 2.61 -10.21
N LEU A 133 -6.22 1.70 -11.09
CA LEU A 133 -6.43 1.85 -12.53
C LEU A 133 -7.90 1.85 -12.91
N ALA A 134 -8.77 1.24 -12.10
CA ALA A 134 -10.21 1.36 -12.26
C ALA A 134 -10.73 2.77 -11.94
N ASP A 135 -10.05 3.48 -11.04
CA ASP A 135 -10.38 4.85 -10.66
C ASP A 135 -9.79 5.90 -11.60
N TRP A 136 -8.61 5.63 -12.14
CA TRP A 136 -7.91 6.51 -13.07
C TRP A 136 -7.25 5.69 -14.20
N PRO A 137 -8.01 5.34 -15.27
CA PRO A 137 -7.56 4.41 -16.31
C PRO A 137 -6.31 4.86 -17.09
N SER A 138 -6.03 6.17 -17.12
CA SER A 138 -4.83 6.72 -17.76
C SER A 138 -3.59 6.75 -16.84
N ALA A 139 -3.72 6.29 -15.60
CA ALA A 139 -2.57 6.19 -14.71
C ALA A 139 -1.62 5.07 -15.13
N THR A 140 -0.37 5.19 -14.70
CA THR A 140 0.63 4.13 -14.83
C THR A 140 0.89 3.51 -13.47
N TRP A 141 0.81 2.17 -13.37
CA TRP A 141 1.15 1.47 -12.14
C TRP A 141 2.66 1.46 -11.92
N VAL A 142 3.08 1.97 -10.76
CA VAL A 142 4.44 1.92 -10.24
C VAL A 142 4.45 0.97 -9.06
N PRO A 143 5.08 -0.21 -9.15
CA PRO A 143 5.10 -1.17 -8.05
C PRO A 143 5.63 -0.57 -6.76
N LEU A 144 5.04 -0.95 -5.64
CA LEU A 144 5.57 -0.64 -4.30
C LEU A 144 7.00 -1.16 -4.17
N VAL A 145 7.84 -0.41 -3.47
CA VAL A 145 9.26 -0.75 -3.31
C VAL A 145 9.53 -1.17 -1.86
N VAL A 146 10.20 -2.28 -1.70
CA VAL A 146 10.79 -2.74 -0.44
C VAL A 146 12.27 -3.07 -0.66
N GLU A 147 13.04 -3.09 0.41
CA GLU A 147 14.42 -3.59 0.39
C GLU A 147 14.39 -5.09 0.72
N PRO A 148 14.51 -6.01 -0.26
CA PRO A 148 14.28 -7.44 -0.03
C PRO A 148 15.18 -8.03 1.05
N ASP A 149 16.44 -7.63 1.10
CA ASP A 149 17.44 -8.16 2.02
C ASP A 149 17.11 -7.85 3.49
N ARG A 150 16.36 -6.78 3.74
CA ARG A 150 15.89 -6.45 5.09
C ARG A 150 14.90 -7.47 5.65
N TRP A 151 14.23 -8.20 4.77
CA TRP A 151 13.17 -9.16 5.08
C TRP A 151 13.64 -10.61 4.97
N GLU A 152 14.88 -10.85 4.54
CA GLU A 152 15.42 -12.20 4.40
C GLU A 152 15.23 -13.00 5.69
N ASN A 153 14.78 -14.26 5.52
CA ASN A 153 14.42 -15.12 6.61
C ASN A 153 14.58 -16.58 6.23
N GLU A 154 15.37 -17.30 7.00
CA GLU A 154 15.61 -18.74 6.84
C GLU A 154 14.70 -19.61 7.71
N ALA A 155 13.89 -19.01 8.59
CA ALA A 155 13.00 -19.77 9.46
C ALA A 155 11.98 -20.54 8.63
N PRO A 156 11.85 -21.85 8.86
CA PRO A 156 10.99 -22.71 8.06
C PRO A 156 9.51 -22.33 8.26
N VAL A 157 8.77 -22.31 7.15
CA VAL A 157 7.31 -22.06 7.12
C VAL A 157 6.59 -23.37 7.41
N LEU A 158 5.49 -23.32 8.17
CA LEU A 158 4.64 -24.47 8.49
C LEU A 158 5.39 -25.64 9.16
N ALA A 159 6.43 -25.35 9.91
CA ALA A 159 7.18 -26.36 10.68
C ALA A 159 6.48 -26.73 12.00
N ARG A 160 5.57 -25.87 12.46
CA ARG A 160 4.78 -26.06 13.69
C ARG A 160 3.56 -26.92 13.43
N SER A 161 3.14 -27.71 14.41
CA SER A 161 1.87 -28.45 14.35
C SER A 161 0.63 -27.54 14.28
N ARG A 162 0.76 -26.32 14.81
CA ARG A 162 -0.23 -25.23 14.72
C ARG A 162 0.44 -24.04 14.06
N PRO A 163 0.18 -23.77 12.76
CA PRO A 163 0.78 -22.63 12.08
C PRO A 163 0.43 -21.29 12.74
N LEU A 164 1.41 -20.38 12.85
CA LEU A 164 1.16 -19.03 13.33
C LEU A 164 0.61 -18.16 12.21
N VAL A 165 -0.64 -17.73 12.37
CA VAL A 165 -1.35 -16.81 11.48
C VAL A 165 -1.30 -15.41 12.09
N LEU A 166 -0.58 -14.52 11.44
CA LEU A 166 -0.38 -13.13 11.85
C LEU A 166 -1.30 -12.19 11.08
N HIS A 167 -1.97 -11.28 11.80
CA HIS A 167 -2.68 -10.14 11.21
C HIS A 167 -2.22 -8.84 11.85
N ALA A 168 -1.57 -7.96 11.07
CA ALA A 168 -0.98 -6.70 11.52
C ALA A 168 -1.59 -5.49 10.78
N PRO A 169 -2.88 -5.18 10.96
CA PRO A 169 -3.55 -4.15 10.19
C PRO A 169 -3.13 -2.74 10.63
N SER A 170 -2.66 -1.91 9.70
CA SER A 170 -2.48 -0.47 9.93
C SER A 170 -3.82 0.28 10.10
N ASN A 171 -4.87 -0.24 9.47
CA ASN A 171 -6.25 0.24 9.61
C ASN A 171 -7.20 -0.97 9.58
N ALA A 172 -7.65 -1.39 10.76
CA ALA A 172 -8.47 -2.59 10.93
C ALA A 172 -9.78 -2.54 10.13
N TRP A 173 -10.43 -1.38 10.03
CA TRP A 173 -11.67 -1.22 9.27
C TRP A 173 -11.47 -1.44 7.77
N ILE A 174 -10.45 -0.81 7.18
CA ILE A 174 -10.10 -0.95 5.76
C ILE A 174 -9.65 -2.38 5.45
N LYS A 175 -8.88 -3.01 6.36
CA LYS A 175 -8.34 -4.36 6.17
C LYS A 175 -9.39 -5.46 6.40
N GLY A 176 -10.55 -5.12 6.98
CA GLY A 176 -11.63 -6.08 7.25
C GLY A 176 -11.39 -6.97 8.45
N SER A 177 -10.59 -6.50 9.43
CA SER A 177 -10.22 -7.29 10.61
C SER A 177 -11.42 -7.85 11.35
N GLU A 178 -12.48 -7.06 11.55
CA GLU A 178 -13.70 -7.47 12.27
C GLU A 178 -14.47 -8.58 11.53
N LEU A 179 -14.32 -8.66 10.20
CA LEU A 179 -15.01 -9.69 9.40
C LEU A 179 -14.34 -11.05 9.51
N ILE A 180 -13.01 -11.09 9.65
CA ILE A 180 -12.22 -12.32 9.70
C ILE A 180 -11.99 -12.82 11.13
N GLU A 181 -12.05 -11.95 12.14
CA GLU A 181 -11.80 -12.27 13.54
C GLU A 181 -12.59 -13.47 14.05
N PRO A 182 -13.92 -13.61 13.79
CA PRO A 182 -14.69 -14.75 14.28
C PRO A 182 -14.20 -16.10 13.75
N VAL A 183 -13.76 -16.13 12.49
CA VAL A 183 -13.22 -17.35 11.87
C VAL A 183 -11.87 -17.69 12.49
N LEU A 184 -11.01 -16.72 12.67
CA LEU A 184 -9.66 -16.92 13.20
C LEU A 184 -9.67 -17.34 14.66
N THR A 185 -10.53 -16.72 15.49
CA THR A 185 -10.71 -17.11 16.90
C THR A 185 -11.21 -18.55 16.99
N ARG A 186 -12.22 -18.92 16.21
CA ARG A 186 -12.75 -20.29 16.18
C ARG A 186 -11.69 -21.32 15.79
N LEU A 187 -10.86 -21.04 14.79
CA LEU A 187 -9.77 -21.92 14.38
C LEU A 187 -8.65 -21.99 15.42
N HIS A 188 -8.38 -20.91 16.12
CA HIS A 188 -7.42 -20.84 17.22
C HIS A 188 -7.89 -21.71 18.39
N ASP A 189 -9.14 -21.54 18.83
CA ASP A 189 -9.74 -22.28 19.96
C ASP A 189 -9.85 -23.78 19.65
N ALA A 190 -10.11 -24.12 18.38
CA ALA A 190 -10.12 -25.50 17.89
C ALA A 190 -8.71 -26.11 17.74
N GLY A 191 -7.65 -25.36 18.03
CA GLY A 191 -6.27 -25.85 17.94
C GLY A 191 -5.75 -26.07 16.51
N VAL A 192 -6.44 -25.54 15.49
CA VAL A 192 -6.03 -25.67 14.08
C VAL A 192 -4.88 -24.73 13.73
N ILE A 193 -4.93 -23.51 14.24
CA ILE A 193 -3.90 -22.46 14.05
C ILE A 193 -3.54 -21.81 15.38
N GLU A 194 -2.42 -21.11 15.43
CA GLU A 194 -2.15 -20.06 16.40
C GLU A 194 -2.48 -18.71 15.74
N TYR A 195 -3.43 -17.96 16.28
CA TYR A 195 -3.79 -16.64 15.74
C TYR A 195 -3.20 -15.53 16.59
N ARG A 196 -2.53 -14.58 15.94
CA ARG A 196 -1.95 -13.39 16.58
C ARG A 196 -2.37 -12.15 15.80
N ARG A 197 -3.07 -11.25 16.49
CA ARG A 197 -3.37 -9.91 16.01
C ARG A 197 -2.48 -8.90 16.72
N VAL A 198 -1.83 -8.01 15.95
CA VAL A 198 -0.99 -6.94 16.49
C VAL A 198 -1.36 -5.61 15.85
N SER A 199 -1.11 -4.50 16.54
CA SER A 199 -1.33 -3.15 16.03
C SER A 199 -0.35 -2.18 16.65
N GLY A 200 -0.05 -1.08 15.94
CA GLY A 200 0.84 -0.03 16.44
C GLY A 200 2.32 -0.43 16.52
N ILE A 201 2.71 -1.47 15.78
CA ILE A 201 4.11 -1.95 15.75
C ILE A 201 4.95 -0.98 14.90
N PRO A 202 6.11 -0.52 15.40
CA PRO A 202 7.05 0.27 14.61
C PRO A 202 7.53 -0.50 13.38
N ALA A 203 7.74 0.20 12.26
CA ALA A 203 8.21 -0.41 11.02
C ALA A 203 9.57 -1.16 11.18
N ALA A 204 10.40 -0.75 12.13
CA ALA A 204 11.67 -1.40 12.42
C ALA A 204 11.51 -2.79 13.07
N GLU A 205 10.38 -3.06 13.73
CA GLU A 205 10.10 -4.33 14.42
C GLU A 205 9.34 -5.33 13.53
N MET A 206 8.77 -4.88 12.42
CA MET A 206 7.99 -5.74 11.52
C MET A 206 8.77 -6.94 10.96
N PRO A 207 10.07 -6.83 10.59
CA PRO A 207 10.82 -8.00 10.13
C PRO A 207 10.81 -9.16 11.13
N ALA A 208 11.03 -8.89 12.42
CA ALA A 208 11.02 -9.92 13.46
C ALA A 208 9.65 -10.61 13.58
N LEU A 209 8.56 -9.85 13.46
CA LEU A 209 7.21 -10.42 13.48
C LEU A 209 6.95 -11.34 12.30
N TYR A 210 7.36 -10.95 11.09
CA TYR A 210 7.17 -11.79 9.91
C TYR A 210 8.06 -13.04 9.95
N GLN A 211 9.26 -12.95 10.54
CA GLN A 211 10.13 -14.11 10.74
C GLN A 211 9.48 -15.19 11.61
N GLU A 212 8.67 -14.82 12.59
CA GLU A 212 7.95 -15.77 13.44
C GLU A 212 6.71 -16.36 12.77
N ALA A 213 6.06 -15.63 11.86
CA ALA A 213 4.81 -16.04 11.25
C ALA A 213 4.99 -17.16 10.22
N ASP A 214 3.99 -18.02 10.07
CA ASP A 214 3.86 -18.94 8.94
C ASP A 214 2.99 -18.34 7.84
N ILE A 215 1.89 -17.69 8.23
CA ILE A 215 0.89 -17.10 7.35
C ILE A 215 0.64 -15.65 7.77
N VAL A 216 0.63 -14.73 6.82
CA VAL A 216 0.28 -13.33 7.04
C VAL A 216 -1.03 -13.01 6.32
N LEU A 217 -2.00 -12.52 7.08
CA LEU A 217 -3.27 -12.04 6.55
C LEU A 217 -3.17 -10.54 6.29
N GLU A 218 -3.41 -10.17 5.03
CA GLU A 218 -3.21 -8.79 4.63
C GLU A 218 -4.49 -7.97 4.70
N GLN A 219 -5.44 -8.16 3.77
CA GLN A 219 -6.70 -7.43 3.72
C GLN A 219 -7.81 -8.25 3.04
N PHE A 220 -9.10 -7.93 3.39
CA PHE A 220 -10.27 -8.69 2.93
C PHE A 220 -11.40 -7.81 2.39
N ARG A 221 -11.12 -6.52 2.13
CA ARG A 221 -12.14 -5.53 1.73
C ARG A 221 -11.73 -4.65 0.54
N ILE A 222 -10.47 -4.62 0.14
CA ILE A 222 -9.97 -3.64 -0.85
C ILE A 222 -9.66 -4.27 -2.21
N GLY A 223 -9.45 -5.57 -2.26
CA GLY A 223 -9.25 -6.28 -3.53
C GLY A 223 -7.89 -6.07 -4.17
N THR A 224 -6.88 -5.66 -3.41
CA THR A 224 -5.51 -5.47 -3.88
C THR A 224 -4.50 -6.00 -2.87
N TYR A 225 -3.23 -6.11 -3.23
CA TYR A 225 -2.16 -6.32 -2.27
C TYR A 225 -1.37 -5.03 -2.04
N SER A 226 -0.84 -4.86 -0.84
CA SER A 226 -0.14 -3.63 -0.44
C SER A 226 1.22 -3.92 0.22
N VAL A 227 1.82 -2.91 0.84
CA VAL A 227 3.15 -3.00 1.49
C VAL A 227 3.24 -4.21 2.42
N THR A 228 2.23 -4.46 3.26
CA THR A 228 2.18 -5.62 4.17
C THR A 228 2.36 -6.96 3.43
N ALA A 229 1.68 -7.12 2.28
CA ALA A 229 1.83 -8.33 1.47
C ALA A 229 3.25 -8.45 0.89
N VAL A 230 3.78 -7.35 0.33
CA VAL A 230 5.11 -7.35 -0.29
C VAL A 230 6.21 -7.65 0.74
N GLU A 231 6.13 -7.06 1.93
CA GLU A 231 7.05 -7.31 3.04
C GLU A 231 7.00 -8.77 3.51
N ALA A 232 5.78 -9.31 3.69
CA ALA A 232 5.59 -10.70 4.11
C ALA A 232 6.05 -11.70 3.04
N LEU A 233 5.82 -11.41 1.76
CA LEU A 233 6.34 -12.19 0.64
C LEU A 233 7.87 -12.15 0.59
N ALA A 234 8.49 -10.98 0.83
CA ALA A 234 9.94 -10.84 0.91
C ALA A 234 10.54 -11.69 2.04
N ALA A 235 9.82 -11.81 3.17
CA ALA A 235 10.18 -12.67 4.28
C ALA A 235 9.89 -14.17 4.04
N GLY A 236 9.44 -14.56 2.83
CA GLY A 236 9.12 -15.94 2.51
C GLY A 236 7.92 -16.49 3.26
N ARG A 237 6.98 -15.64 3.65
CA ARG A 237 5.74 -16.08 4.33
C ARG A 237 4.62 -16.33 3.34
N ILE A 238 3.69 -17.20 3.72
CA ILE A 238 2.44 -17.39 2.97
C ILE A 238 1.58 -16.15 3.20
N VAL A 239 1.14 -15.51 2.11
CA VAL A 239 0.28 -14.32 2.18
C VAL A 239 -1.12 -14.67 1.69
N ILE A 240 -2.13 -14.32 2.50
CA ILE A 240 -3.54 -14.44 2.14
C ILE A 240 -4.16 -13.06 2.13
N ALA A 241 -4.83 -12.71 1.03
CA ALA A 241 -5.60 -11.48 0.89
C ALA A 241 -6.77 -11.69 -0.08
N HIS A 242 -7.78 -10.82 0.00
CA HIS A 242 -8.74 -10.71 -1.09
C HIS A 242 -8.12 -9.91 -2.23
N LEU A 243 -8.04 -10.52 -3.40
CA LEU A 243 -7.39 -9.94 -4.58
C LEU A 243 -8.34 -10.01 -5.79
N PHE A 244 -8.71 -8.85 -6.34
CA PHE A 244 -9.52 -8.80 -7.55
C PHE A 244 -8.80 -9.47 -8.72
N ALA A 245 -9.57 -10.15 -9.57
CA ALA A 245 -9.02 -10.86 -10.71
C ALA A 245 -8.27 -9.92 -11.68
N ASP A 246 -8.85 -8.77 -11.99
CA ASP A 246 -8.23 -7.76 -12.86
C ASP A 246 -6.95 -7.15 -12.28
N VAL A 247 -6.85 -7.04 -10.96
CA VAL A 247 -5.61 -6.60 -10.27
C VAL A 247 -4.51 -7.63 -10.43
N ARG A 248 -4.83 -8.91 -10.25
CA ARG A 248 -3.90 -10.02 -10.48
C ARG A 248 -3.47 -10.08 -11.94
N GLU A 249 -4.43 -10.12 -12.85
CA GLU A 249 -4.19 -10.21 -14.30
C GLU A 249 -3.32 -9.04 -14.79
N HIS A 250 -3.59 -7.81 -14.33
CA HIS A 250 -2.78 -6.65 -14.69
C HIS A 250 -1.35 -6.81 -14.18
N ALA A 251 -1.17 -7.14 -12.90
CA ALA A 251 0.15 -7.31 -12.31
C ALA A 251 0.96 -8.40 -13.03
N GLU A 252 0.35 -9.56 -13.31
CA GLU A 252 0.99 -10.69 -13.99
C GLU A 252 1.30 -10.35 -15.46
N SER A 253 0.38 -9.70 -16.18
CA SER A 253 0.59 -9.33 -17.59
C SER A 253 1.72 -8.30 -17.76
N VAL A 254 1.79 -7.32 -16.89
CA VAL A 254 2.80 -6.24 -16.95
C VAL A 254 4.17 -6.73 -16.47
N THR A 255 4.21 -7.61 -15.47
CA THR A 255 5.47 -8.06 -14.85
C THR A 255 6.03 -9.34 -15.47
N GLY A 256 5.19 -10.17 -16.06
CA GLY A 256 5.55 -11.52 -16.49
C GLY A 256 5.74 -12.50 -15.32
N SER A 257 5.35 -12.12 -14.10
CA SER A 257 5.54 -12.91 -12.88
C SER A 257 4.19 -13.19 -12.22
N ALA A 258 3.94 -14.45 -11.84
CA ALA A 258 2.75 -14.81 -11.08
C ALA A 258 2.75 -14.14 -9.71
N VAL A 259 1.60 -13.61 -9.29
CA VAL A 259 1.44 -12.98 -7.97
C VAL A 259 1.22 -14.06 -6.90
N PRO A 260 2.18 -14.31 -5.98
CA PRO A 260 2.12 -15.44 -5.04
C PRO A 260 1.25 -15.12 -3.79
N VAL A 261 0.22 -14.31 -3.94
CA VAL A 261 -0.79 -14.04 -2.92
C VAL A 261 -1.93 -15.05 -3.09
N ILE A 262 -2.26 -15.79 -2.04
CA ILE A 262 -3.41 -16.69 -2.03
C ILE A 262 -4.67 -15.84 -1.88
N ASP A 263 -5.56 -15.89 -2.87
CA ASP A 263 -6.83 -15.18 -2.79
C ASP A 263 -7.79 -15.89 -1.83
N ALA A 264 -8.33 -15.11 -0.90
CA ALA A 264 -9.41 -15.53 -0.03
C ALA A 264 -10.34 -14.36 0.30
N THR A 265 -11.63 -14.63 0.26
CA THR A 265 -12.66 -13.73 0.79
C THR A 265 -13.00 -14.10 2.24
N VAL A 266 -13.80 -13.27 2.89
CA VAL A 266 -14.36 -13.56 4.22
C VAL A 266 -15.07 -14.92 4.26
N ASP A 267 -15.76 -15.30 3.17
CA ASP A 267 -16.56 -16.53 3.13
C ASP A 267 -15.74 -17.81 3.07
N ASN A 268 -14.59 -17.79 2.41
CA ASN A 268 -13.80 -18.99 2.16
C ASN A 268 -12.48 -19.05 2.94
N LEU A 269 -12.18 -18.03 3.77
CA LEU A 269 -10.94 -17.95 4.54
C LEU A 269 -10.70 -19.20 5.39
N GLU A 270 -11.73 -19.70 6.09
CA GLU A 270 -11.60 -20.94 6.89
C GLU A 270 -11.17 -22.14 6.02
N GLN A 271 -11.81 -22.30 4.87
CA GLN A 271 -11.48 -23.38 3.95
C GLN A 271 -10.05 -23.27 3.42
N VAL A 272 -9.61 -22.04 3.11
CA VAL A 272 -8.24 -21.77 2.65
C VAL A 272 -7.23 -22.14 3.74
N LEU A 273 -7.43 -21.68 4.98
CA LEU A 273 -6.56 -21.98 6.11
C LEU A 273 -6.50 -23.50 6.39
N ARG A 274 -7.64 -24.19 6.39
CA ARG A 274 -7.67 -25.65 6.57
C ARG A 274 -6.93 -26.41 5.46
N ARG A 275 -7.02 -25.96 4.22
CA ARG A 275 -6.27 -26.55 3.09
C ARG A 275 -4.75 -26.36 3.28
N ILE A 276 -4.32 -25.19 3.74
CA ILE A 276 -2.90 -24.91 4.02
C ILE A 276 -2.39 -25.85 5.13
N CYS A 277 -3.16 -26.02 6.21
CA CYS A 277 -2.80 -26.92 7.30
C CYS A 277 -2.77 -28.40 6.87
N ALA A 278 -3.61 -28.79 5.92
CA ALA A 278 -3.71 -30.18 5.45
C ALA A 278 -2.60 -30.58 4.46
N ASP A 279 -1.98 -29.62 3.76
CA ASP A 279 -0.93 -29.91 2.78
C ASP A 279 0.25 -28.91 2.95
N PRO A 280 0.99 -28.99 4.07
CA PRO A 280 2.04 -28.05 4.39
C PRO A 280 3.20 -28.06 3.39
N GLU A 281 3.48 -29.20 2.74
CA GLU A 281 4.58 -29.33 1.79
C GLU A 281 4.36 -28.44 0.55
N ARG A 282 3.19 -28.56 -0.06
CA ARG A 282 2.77 -27.71 -1.19
C ARG A 282 2.86 -26.22 -0.86
N TYR A 283 2.45 -25.83 0.33
CA TYR A 283 2.43 -24.42 0.71
C TYR A 283 3.81 -23.90 1.16
N ARG A 284 4.73 -24.75 1.58
CA ARG A 284 6.15 -24.39 1.72
C ARG A 284 6.78 -24.06 0.36
N GLU A 285 6.49 -24.86 -0.66
CA GLU A 285 6.95 -24.55 -2.02
C GLU A 285 6.34 -23.24 -2.52
N HIS A 286 5.05 -23.02 -2.29
CA HIS A 286 4.38 -21.78 -2.63
C HIS A 286 5.03 -20.56 -1.95
N ALA A 287 5.39 -20.66 -0.68
CA ALA A 287 6.02 -19.57 0.07
C ALA A 287 7.37 -19.13 -0.53
N ARG A 288 8.13 -20.05 -1.18
CA ARG A 288 9.39 -19.73 -1.84
C ARG A 288 9.25 -18.79 -3.04
N LEU A 289 8.06 -18.76 -3.66
CA LEU A 289 7.76 -17.84 -4.77
C LEU A 289 7.72 -16.38 -4.32
N GLY A 290 7.47 -16.12 -3.03
CA GLY A 290 7.36 -14.77 -2.48
C GLY A 290 8.63 -13.94 -2.66
N PRO A 291 9.80 -14.35 -2.13
CA PRO A 291 11.06 -13.61 -2.27
C PRO A 291 11.48 -13.42 -3.74
N GLU A 292 11.26 -14.42 -4.59
CA GLU A 292 11.56 -14.33 -6.03
C GLU A 292 10.69 -13.25 -6.70
N PHE A 293 9.39 -13.25 -6.45
CA PHE A 293 8.48 -12.25 -6.95
C PHE A 293 8.86 -10.84 -6.47
N VAL A 294 9.18 -10.67 -5.19
CA VAL A 294 9.55 -9.37 -4.64
C VAL A 294 10.84 -8.84 -5.27
N ARG A 295 11.86 -9.68 -5.45
CA ARG A 295 13.09 -9.29 -6.15
C ARG A 295 12.87 -8.96 -7.63
N ALA A 296 11.92 -9.61 -8.30
CA ALA A 296 11.61 -9.35 -9.70
C ALA A 296 10.78 -8.07 -9.91
N VAL A 297 9.89 -7.75 -8.96
CA VAL A 297 8.86 -6.72 -9.17
C VAL A 297 8.99 -5.54 -8.22
N HIS A 298 9.41 -5.78 -6.97
CA HIS A 298 9.29 -4.82 -5.87
C HIS A 298 10.62 -4.34 -5.26
N ASP A 299 11.77 -4.69 -5.86
CA ASP A 299 13.09 -4.25 -5.38
C ASP A 299 13.49 -2.83 -5.82
N GLY A 300 12.60 -2.13 -6.49
CA GLY A 300 12.79 -0.77 -6.96
C GLY A 300 13.28 -0.64 -8.41
N ARG A 301 13.92 -1.65 -8.98
CA ARG A 301 14.43 -1.59 -10.37
C ARG A 301 13.31 -1.37 -11.39
N ARG A 302 12.21 -2.12 -11.23
CA ARG A 302 11.04 -1.97 -12.10
C ARG A 302 10.37 -0.61 -11.92
N SER A 303 10.19 -0.18 -10.70
CA SER A 303 9.59 1.14 -10.40
C SER A 303 10.43 2.27 -10.97
N ALA A 304 11.75 2.19 -10.87
CA ALA A 304 12.66 3.15 -11.52
C ALA A 304 12.49 3.16 -13.05
N ALA A 305 12.43 1.99 -13.69
CA ALA A 305 12.23 1.88 -15.14
C ALA A 305 10.87 2.45 -15.59
N VAL A 306 9.82 2.29 -14.79
CA VAL A 306 8.50 2.85 -15.07
C VAL A 306 8.49 4.37 -14.92
N ILE A 307 9.24 4.93 -13.96
CA ILE A 307 9.29 6.38 -13.71
C ILE A 307 10.22 7.10 -14.70
N GLU A 308 11.28 6.45 -15.16
CA GLU A 308 12.31 7.05 -16.02
C GLU A 308 11.77 7.86 -17.22
N PRO A 309 10.78 7.39 -18.00
CA PRO A 309 10.23 8.14 -19.13
C PRO A 309 9.64 9.50 -18.73
N PHE A 310 9.17 9.65 -17.51
CA PHE A 310 8.60 10.90 -17.01
C PHE A 310 9.67 11.90 -16.52
N LEU A 311 10.92 11.45 -16.39
CA LEU A 311 12.06 12.28 -15.95
C LEU A 311 12.93 12.77 -17.10
N ARG A 312 12.62 12.42 -18.34
CA ARG A 312 13.34 12.85 -19.57
C ARG A 312 12.87 14.17 -20.12
#